data_5f6a77045d911f077ce4b2fbd662389c
#
_entry.id   5f6a77045d911f077ce4b2fbd662389c
#
_cell.length_a   1.000
_cell.length_b   1.000
_cell.length_c   1.000
_cell.angle_alpha   90.00
_cell.angle_beta   90.00
_cell.angle_gamma   90.00
#
_symmetry.space_group_name_H-M   'P 1'
#
loop_
_entity.id
_entity.type
_entity.pdbx_description
1 polymer ?
#
loop_
_entity_poly.entity_id
_entity_poly.type
_entity_poly.pdbx_seq_one_letter_code
_entity_poly.pdbx_strand_id
1 'polypeptide(L)'
;MNDNRQFKEVLVVQQLYFHPSWDKTISEQDRLAIEQLFDETYTQVDDTVTSPVFRTAVNHKGELLVTVLVHNFTHRALRFSKRDILLINGDEVHEQTVSIADFTVPAFTSMPWTFMFQEVAFDSNEKIVLEIL
;
A
#
# COMPACT_ATOMS: atom_id res chain seq x y z
N MET A 1 30.14 -10.84 -32.51
CA MET A 1 29.81 -10.53 -31.95
C MET A 1 29.33 -10.25 -31.07
N ASN A 2 29.07 -9.97 -30.81
CA ASN A 2 28.62 -9.89 -29.96
C ASN A 2 28.02 -9.11 -29.37
N ASP A 3 27.66 -8.92 -29.15
CA ASP A 3 27.17 -8.38 -28.60
C ASP A 3 26.58 -8.08 -27.57
N ASN A 4 26.57 -8.22 -27.45
CA ASN A 4 26.13 -8.33 -26.19
C ASN A 4 26.16 -7.11 -25.42
N ARG A 5 26.74 -6.50 -25.61
CA ARG A 5 26.86 -5.34 -24.97
C ARG A 5 25.75 -4.45 -25.14
N GLN A 6 24.88 -4.71 -25.99
CA GLN A 6 23.85 -3.80 -26.19
C GLN A 6 22.77 -3.91 -25.25
N PHE A 7 22.68 -4.98 -24.53
CA PHE A 7 21.64 -5.09 -23.56
C PHE A 7 22.16 -4.71 -22.22
N LYS A 8 21.98 -3.50 -21.87
CA LYS A 8 22.08 -3.18 -20.48
C LYS A 8 20.74 -3.44 -19.90
N GLU A 9 20.67 -4.44 -19.08
CA GLU A 9 19.52 -4.60 -18.25
C GLU A 9 19.41 -3.41 -17.35
N VAL A 10 18.30 -2.70 -17.45
CA VAL A 10 17.98 -1.68 -16.50
C VAL A 10 17.23 -2.37 -15.37
N LEU A 11 17.92 -2.57 -14.27
CA LEU A 11 17.27 -3.12 -13.09
C LEU A 11 16.52 -2.00 -12.41
N VAL A 12 15.20 -2.13 -12.36
CA VAL A 12 14.39 -1.21 -11.60
C VAL A 12 14.24 -1.78 -10.21
N VAL A 13 14.71 -1.05 -9.22
CA VAL A 13 14.67 -1.48 -7.83
C VAL A 13 13.48 -0.82 -7.18
N GLN A 14 12.59 -1.62 -6.61
CA GLN A 14 11.48 -1.11 -5.84
C GLN A 14 12.01 -0.49 -4.56
N GLN A 15 11.52 0.69 -4.20
CA GLN A 15 12.01 1.42 -3.04
C GLN A 15 10.91 1.57 -2.01
N LEU A 16 11.25 1.39 -0.75
CA LEU A 16 10.35 1.66 0.36
C LEU A 16 10.56 3.11 0.80
N TYR A 17 9.48 3.87 0.87
CA TYR A 17 9.54 5.27 1.25
C TYR A 17 8.44 5.56 2.26
N PHE A 18 8.77 6.35 3.27
CA PHE A 18 7.79 6.78 4.27
C PHE A 18 7.45 8.24 4.01
N HIS A 19 6.15 8.53 3.90
CA HIS A 19 5.68 9.90 3.81
C HIS A 19 6.22 10.67 5.01
N PRO A 20 6.60 11.95 4.84
CA PRO A 20 7.19 12.72 5.97
C PRO A 20 6.34 12.70 7.23
N SER A 21 5.01 12.71 7.10
CA SER A 21 4.14 12.66 8.28
C SER A 21 4.27 11.34 9.03
N TRP A 22 4.57 10.25 8.31
CA TRP A 22 4.80 8.94 8.90
C TRP A 22 6.20 8.85 9.50
N ASP A 23 7.18 9.35 8.76
CA ASP A 23 8.57 9.25 9.15
C ASP A 23 8.84 9.95 10.49
N LYS A 24 8.07 11.00 10.78
CA LYS A 24 8.24 11.77 12.03
C LYS A 24 7.70 11.05 13.24
N THR A 25 6.70 10.17 13.07
CA THR A 25 5.95 9.65 14.21
C THR A 25 6.00 8.15 14.36
N ILE A 26 6.47 7.44 13.33
CA ILE A 26 6.47 5.98 13.36
C ILE A 26 7.49 5.48 14.38
N SER A 27 7.10 4.46 15.16
CA SER A 27 8.02 3.85 16.10
C SER A 27 9.06 3.01 15.35
N GLU A 28 10.20 2.78 16.00
CA GLU A 28 11.22 1.93 15.40
C GLU A 28 10.70 0.52 15.18
N GLN A 29 9.89 0.02 16.12
CA GLN A 29 9.31 -1.30 16.01
C GLN A 29 8.40 -1.42 14.78
N ASP A 30 7.55 -0.42 14.56
CA ASP A 30 6.66 -0.43 13.40
C ASP A 30 7.44 -0.26 12.11
N ARG A 31 8.49 0.56 12.11
CA ARG A 31 9.34 0.72 10.94
C ARG A 31 9.96 -0.61 10.52
N LEU A 32 10.50 -1.35 11.48
CA LEU A 32 11.10 -2.65 11.20
C LEU A 32 10.05 -3.65 10.71
N ALA A 33 8.85 -3.61 11.28
CA ALA A 33 7.78 -4.51 10.86
C ALA A 33 7.33 -4.21 9.42
N ILE A 34 7.28 -2.92 9.04
CA ILE A 34 6.92 -2.55 7.68
C ILE A 34 8.04 -2.93 6.71
N GLU A 35 9.31 -2.77 7.12
CA GLU A 35 10.43 -3.21 6.29
C GLU A 35 10.36 -4.71 6.05
N GLN A 36 9.97 -5.48 7.06
CA GLN A 36 9.81 -6.92 6.91
C GLN A 36 8.65 -7.24 5.97
N LEU A 37 7.52 -6.55 6.11
CA LEU A 37 6.38 -6.75 5.21
C LEU A 37 6.78 -6.41 3.76
N PHE A 38 7.56 -5.36 3.58
CA PHE A 38 8.07 -4.98 2.26
C PHE A 38 8.88 -6.13 1.66
N ASP A 39 9.79 -6.70 2.42
CA ASP A 39 10.63 -7.80 1.95
C ASP A 39 9.81 -9.03 1.62
N GLU A 40 8.76 -9.30 2.39
CA GLU A 40 7.91 -10.48 2.21
C GLU A 40 6.94 -10.35 1.06
N THR A 41 6.52 -9.12 0.72
CA THR A 41 5.48 -8.90 -0.28
C THR A 41 5.98 -8.22 -1.55
N TYR A 42 7.25 -7.82 -1.55
CA TYR A 42 7.86 -7.26 -2.74
C TYR A 42 8.01 -8.37 -3.79
N THR A 43 7.46 -8.12 -4.96
CA THR A 43 7.61 -9.05 -6.08
C THR A 43 7.98 -8.24 -7.31
N GLN A 44 8.58 -8.92 -8.28
CA GLN A 44 8.96 -8.30 -9.54
C GLN A 44 7.82 -8.41 -10.55
N VAL A 45 6.59 -8.14 -10.10
CA VAL A 45 5.44 -8.18 -10.99
C VAL A 45 5.27 -6.81 -11.62
N ASP A 46 5.48 -6.73 -12.92
CA ASP A 46 5.42 -5.46 -13.62
C ASP A 46 3.99 -4.94 -13.73
N ASP A 47 3.88 -3.63 -13.67
CA ASP A 47 2.68 -2.89 -14.06
C ASP A 47 1.45 -3.18 -13.20
N THR A 48 1.67 -3.46 -11.93
CA THR A 48 0.59 -3.72 -10.99
C THR A 48 0.70 -2.86 -9.75
N VAL A 49 -0.43 -2.73 -9.05
CA VAL A 49 -0.48 -2.09 -7.73
C VAL A 49 -1.05 -3.13 -6.78
N THR A 50 -0.35 -3.37 -5.67
CA THR A 50 -0.84 -4.27 -4.63
C THR A 50 -0.82 -3.53 -3.30
N SER A 51 -1.59 -4.02 -2.35
CA SER A 51 -1.72 -3.34 -1.05
C SER A 51 -1.92 -4.34 0.08
N PRO A 52 -0.87 -5.12 0.41
CA PRO A 52 -0.98 -6.05 1.54
C PRO A 52 -1.28 -5.31 2.84
N VAL A 53 -2.14 -5.90 3.66
CA VAL A 53 -2.55 -5.29 4.91
C VAL A 53 -1.46 -5.49 5.95
N PHE A 54 -1.06 -4.40 6.58
CA PHE A 54 -0.11 -4.42 7.67
C PHE A 54 -0.80 -4.58 9.01
N ARG A 55 -1.88 -3.80 9.24
CA ARG A 55 -2.54 -3.77 10.54
C ARG A 55 -3.94 -3.22 10.39
N THR A 56 -4.84 -3.70 11.23
CA THR A 56 -6.19 -3.14 11.36
C THR A 56 -6.40 -2.70 12.79
N ALA A 57 -7.23 -1.68 12.98
CA ALA A 57 -7.60 -1.19 14.29
C ALA A 57 -8.94 -0.49 14.19
N VAL A 58 -9.64 -0.38 15.32
CA VAL A 58 -10.87 0.39 15.41
C VAL A 58 -10.60 1.54 16.37
N ASN A 59 -10.84 2.77 15.91
CA ASN A 59 -10.58 3.92 16.75
C ASN A 59 -11.75 4.17 17.71
N HIS A 60 -11.62 5.21 18.55
CA HIS A 60 -12.63 5.48 19.58
C HIS A 60 -13.97 5.94 18.99
N LYS A 61 -14.01 6.31 17.74
CA LYS A 61 -15.26 6.65 17.05
C LYS A 61 -15.90 5.45 16.38
N GLY A 62 -15.30 4.27 16.49
CA GLY A 62 -15.80 3.06 15.86
C GLY A 62 -15.44 2.95 14.39
N GLU A 63 -14.52 3.77 13.90
CA GLU A 63 -14.08 3.71 12.51
C GLU A 63 -12.98 2.65 12.36
N LEU A 64 -13.07 1.89 11.27
CA LEU A 64 -12.07 0.88 10.97
C LEU A 64 -10.88 1.51 10.26
N LEU A 65 -9.71 1.32 10.82
CA LEU A 65 -8.45 1.81 10.24
C LEU A 65 -7.71 0.62 9.65
N VAL A 66 -7.42 0.69 8.36
CA VAL A 66 -6.70 -0.38 7.67
C VAL A 66 -5.39 0.20 7.16
N THR A 67 -4.29 -0.23 7.74
CA THR A 67 -2.96 0.18 7.32
C THR A 67 -2.44 -0.84 6.33
N VAL A 68 -2.06 -0.39 5.17
CA VAL A 68 -1.54 -1.25 4.10
C VAL A 68 -0.18 -0.73 3.67
N LEU A 69 0.56 -1.58 2.98
CA LEU A 69 1.75 -1.17 2.27
C LEU A 69 1.37 -1.08 0.79
N VAL A 70 1.31 0.13 0.25
CA VAL A 70 0.94 0.34 -1.14
C VAL A 70 2.17 0.12 -2.00
N HIS A 71 2.17 -0.95 -2.77
CA HIS A 71 3.24 -1.23 -3.73
C HIS A 71 2.83 -0.71 -5.10
N ASN A 72 3.54 0.28 -5.59
CA ASN A 72 3.34 0.74 -6.96
C ASN A 72 4.46 0.14 -7.81
N PHE A 73 4.14 -0.94 -8.51
CA PHE A 73 5.10 -1.61 -9.40
C PHE A 73 5.01 -1.08 -10.82
N THR A 74 4.39 0.10 -11.01
CA THR A 74 4.24 0.68 -12.34
C THR A 74 5.26 1.80 -12.56
N HIS A 75 5.40 2.20 -13.83
CA HIS A 75 6.31 3.29 -14.18
C HIS A 75 5.64 4.65 -14.09
N ARG A 76 4.44 4.73 -13.51
CA ARG A 76 3.69 5.97 -13.34
C ARG A 76 3.43 6.22 -11.87
N ALA A 77 3.38 7.48 -11.50
CA ALA A 77 3.00 7.84 -10.13
C ALA A 77 1.53 7.47 -9.88
N LEU A 78 1.25 6.97 -8.71
CA LEU A 78 -0.09 6.62 -8.28
C LEU A 78 -0.62 7.74 -7.40
N ARG A 79 -1.63 8.44 -7.88
CA ARG A 79 -2.23 9.57 -7.17
C ARG A 79 -3.56 9.16 -6.60
N PHE A 80 -3.89 9.73 -5.46
CA PHE A 80 -5.15 9.45 -4.79
C PHE A 80 -6.07 10.65 -4.94
N SER A 81 -6.55 10.86 -6.16
CA SER A 81 -7.51 11.89 -6.50
C SER A 81 -8.74 11.21 -7.04
N LYS A 82 -9.79 11.11 -6.21
CA LYS A 82 -11.00 10.36 -6.53
C LYS A 82 -10.69 8.93 -6.94
N ARG A 83 -9.87 8.27 -6.13
CA ARG A 83 -9.44 6.90 -6.38
C ARG A 83 -10.38 5.95 -5.65
N ASP A 84 -10.88 4.96 -6.36
CA ASP A 84 -11.73 3.95 -5.76
C ASP A 84 -10.91 2.87 -5.10
N ILE A 85 -11.31 2.50 -3.89
CA ILE A 85 -10.69 1.40 -3.17
C ILE A 85 -11.78 0.45 -2.73
N LEU A 86 -11.43 -0.83 -2.62
CA LEU A 86 -12.34 -1.87 -2.15
C LEU A 86 -11.81 -2.45 -0.85
N LEU A 87 -12.67 -2.52 0.14
CA LEU A 87 -12.38 -3.24 1.36
C LEU A 87 -13.17 -4.54 1.34
N ILE A 88 -12.47 -5.65 1.40
CA ILE A 88 -13.07 -6.97 1.42
C ILE A 88 -12.91 -7.54 2.81
N ASN A 89 -14.03 -7.80 3.48
CA ASN A 89 -14.07 -8.30 4.84
C ASN A 89 -14.91 -9.57 4.83
N GLY A 90 -14.24 -10.72 4.68
CA GLY A 90 -14.96 -11.96 4.50
C GLY A 90 -15.79 -11.92 3.22
N ASP A 91 -17.09 -12.04 3.36
CA ASP A 91 -18.00 -12.02 2.21
C ASP A 91 -18.48 -10.61 1.86
N GLU A 92 -18.16 -9.62 2.68
CA GLU A 92 -18.64 -8.26 2.46
C GLU A 92 -17.63 -7.45 1.68
N VAL A 93 -18.12 -6.63 0.76
CA VAL A 93 -17.29 -5.76 -0.06
C VAL A 93 -17.81 -4.33 0.12
N HIS A 94 -16.92 -3.44 0.51
CA HIS A 94 -17.24 -2.02 0.68
C HIS A 94 -16.40 -1.22 -0.29
N GLU A 95 -17.05 -0.43 -1.12
CA GLU A 95 -16.36 0.43 -2.06
C GLU A 95 -16.34 1.86 -1.52
N GLN A 96 -15.21 2.52 -1.66
CA GLN A 96 -15.06 3.89 -1.19
C GLN A 96 -14.17 4.66 -2.16
N THR A 97 -14.55 5.90 -2.43
CA THR A 97 -13.74 6.79 -3.24
C THR A 97 -12.98 7.72 -2.31
N VAL A 98 -11.67 7.78 -2.48
CA VAL A 98 -10.82 8.57 -1.60
C VAL A 98 -10.06 9.62 -2.40
N SER A 99 -9.87 10.78 -1.77
CA SER A 99 -9.03 11.84 -2.29
C SER A 99 -8.10 12.27 -1.18
N ILE A 100 -6.81 12.10 -1.40
CA ILE A 100 -5.79 12.42 -0.40
C ILE A 100 -4.81 13.38 -1.08
N ALA A 101 -4.88 14.64 -0.69
CA ALA A 101 -4.21 15.72 -1.43
C ALA A 101 -2.69 15.60 -1.42
N ASP A 102 -2.13 15.07 -0.34
CA ASP A 102 -0.68 15.05 -0.17
C ASP A 102 -0.14 13.61 -0.12
N PHE A 103 -0.77 12.73 -0.87
CA PHE A 103 -0.32 11.35 -0.92
C PHE A 103 -0.23 10.90 -2.37
N THR A 104 1.00 10.69 -2.82
CA THR A 104 1.30 10.15 -4.14
C THR A 104 2.38 9.10 -3.95
N VAL A 105 2.17 7.93 -4.54
CA VAL A 105 3.17 6.88 -4.52
C VAL A 105 3.92 6.93 -5.84
N PRO A 106 5.19 7.34 -5.82
CA PRO A 106 5.96 7.43 -7.07
C PRO A 106 6.11 6.08 -7.76
N ALA A 107 6.51 6.11 -9.02
CA ALA A 107 6.79 4.89 -9.77
C ALA A 107 7.77 4.02 -8.99
N PHE A 108 7.55 2.72 -9.01
CA PHE A 108 8.44 1.71 -8.41
C PHE A 108 8.78 2.02 -6.96
N THR A 109 7.74 2.47 -6.22
CA THR A 109 7.89 2.85 -4.82
C THR A 109 6.78 2.19 -4.02
N SER A 110 7.10 1.83 -2.79
CA SER A 110 6.16 1.27 -1.84
C SER A 110 6.06 2.20 -0.64
N MET A 111 4.83 2.50 -0.23
CA MET A 111 4.60 3.42 0.89
C MET A 111 3.49 2.91 1.77
N PRO A 112 3.66 2.94 3.10
CA PRO A 112 2.54 2.61 3.98
C PRO A 112 1.54 3.75 4.04
N TRP A 113 0.29 3.40 4.22
CA TRP A 113 -0.78 4.38 4.42
C TRP A 113 -1.93 3.74 5.17
N THR A 114 -2.66 4.53 5.94
CA THR A 114 -3.83 4.06 6.66
C THR A 114 -5.08 4.65 6.03
N PHE A 115 -5.98 3.76 5.61
CA PHE A 115 -7.28 4.15 5.07
C PHE A 115 -8.34 3.94 6.14
N MET A 116 -9.32 4.84 6.20
CA MET A 116 -10.35 4.83 7.22
C MET A 116 -11.69 4.51 6.58
N PHE A 117 -12.43 3.61 7.22
CA PHE A 117 -13.75 3.19 6.75
C PHE A 117 -14.75 3.41 7.86
N GLN A 118 -15.82 4.15 7.55
CA GLN A 118 -16.91 4.38 8.49
C GLN A 118 -17.98 3.34 8.31
N GLU A 119 -18.68 3.03 9.39
CA GLU A 119 -19.88 2.18 9.36
C GLU A 119 -19.61 0.80 8.78
N VAL A 120 -18.43 0.26 9.02
CA VAL A 120 -18.07 -1.09 8.61
C VAL A 120 -18.02 -1.95 9.86
N ALA A 121 -18.82 -3.01 9.88
CA ALA A 121 -18.73 -3.99 10.95
C ALA A 121 -17.40 -4.74 10.81
N PHE A 122 -16.60 -4.71 11.86
CA PHE A 122 -15.30 -5.36 11.83
C PHE A 122 -15.33 -6.66 12.63
N ASP A 123 -14.97 -7.76 11.98
CA ASP A 123 -14.81 -9.05 12.63
C ASP A 123 -13.34 -9.43 12.52
N SER A 124 -12.67 -9.50 13.67
CA SER A 124 -11.24 -9.81 13.71
C SER A 124 -10.92 -11.21 13.24
N ASN A 125 -11.93 -12.08 13.14
CA ASN A 125 -11.74 -13.44 12.63
C ASN A 125 -11.77 -13.51 11.12
N GLU A 126 -12.22 -12.45 10.45
CA GLU A 126 -12.28 -12.42 9.00
C GLU A 126 -11.02 -11.85 8.42
N LYS A 127 -10.65 -12.34 7.25
CA LYS A 127 -9.50 -11.80 6.54
C LYS A 127 -9.87 -10.48 5.89
N ILE A 128 -9.06 -9.47 6.10
CA ILE A 128 -9.24 -8.14 5.52
C ILE A 128 -8.32 -8.01 4.32
N VAL A 129 -8.89 -7.63 3.19
CA VAL A 129 -8.13 -7.35 1.96
C VAL A 129 -8.53 -5.97 1.50
N LEU A 130 -7.55 -5.19 1.07
CA LEU A 130 -7.81 -3.86 0.50
C LEU A 130 -7.24 -3.84 -0.91
N GLU A 131 -8.06 -3.42 -1.87
CA GLU A 131 -7.64 -3.29 -3.25
C GLU A 131 -7.76 -1.86 -3.71
N ILE A 132 -6.76 -1.40 -4.42
CA ILE A 132 -6.73 -0.06 -5.00
C ILE A 132 -7.03 -0.22 -6.49
N LEU A 133 -8.06 0.45 -6.95
CA LEU A 133 -8.53 0.31 -8.33
C LEU A 133 -7.94 1.34 -9.27
#